data_bb9c166dafc4700543b1cbe5f6f213a7
#
_entry.id   bb9c166dafc4700543b1cbe5f6f213a7
#
_cell.length_a   1.000
_cell.length_b   1.000
_cell.length_c   1.000
_cell.angle_alpha   90.00
_cell.angle_beta   90.00
_cell.angle_gamma   90.00
#
_symmetry.space_group_name_H-M   'P 1'
#
loop_
_entity.id
_entity.type
_entity.pdbx_description
1 polymer ?
#
loop_
_entity_poly.entity_id
_entity_poly.type
_entity_poly.pdbx_seq_one_letter_code
_entity_poly.pdbx_strand_id
1 'polypeptide(L)'
;MSVCFVGDRRQMRSLYGKMLRLQNRKRPLVENGFYYPKRWLGNLVVRLGTDCQEVYCRGTWDNLRLEKSVLSFCTESAWQAPFEVLQLIQKVYPRLEIFFSAIGDGWDFYLTNDKEGRFFSSRFELDMPPENDYYDTIEEVAERIGAYIGRDIEPSKEAVYAAIDEFDETNEDMDAYINLKEFEVVEFWEVL
;
A
#
# COMPACT_ATOMS: atom_id res chain seq x y z
N MET A 1 1.26 -1.97 -2.92
CA MET A 1 1.35 -1.81 -1.45
C MET A 1 2.71 -1.28 -1.07
N SER A 2 2.78 -0.29 -0.20
CA SER A 2 4.00 0.24 0.41
C SER A 2 4.10 -0.26 1.86
N VAL A 3 5.31 -0.60 2.31
CA VAL A 3 5.52 -1.19 3.64
C VAL A 3 6.71 -0.54 4.34
N CYS A 4 6.54 -0.25 5.63
CA CYS A 4 7.59 0.23 6.52
C CYS A 4 7.71 -0.66 7.76
N PHE A 5 8.93 -0.88 8.21
CA PHE A 5 9.25 -1.62 9.43
C PHE A 5 10.08 -0.74 10.36
N VAL A 6 9.73 -0.75 11.63
CA VAL A 6 10.50 -0.12 12.70
C VAL A 6 10.72 -1.09 13.85
N GLY A 7 11.56 -0.73 14.82
CA GLY A 7 11.81 -1.55 16.00
C GLY A 7 13.25 -2.04 16.11
N ASP A 8 13.46 -3.33 16.39
CA ASP A 8 14.78 -3.87 16.67
C ASP A 8 15.73 -3.79 15.45
N ARG A 9 16.81 -3.02 15.61
CA ARG A 9 17.79 -2.78 14.54
C ARG A 9 18.48 -4.04 14.02
N ARG A 10 18.65 -5.08 14.86
CA ARG A 10 19.30 -6.33 14.43
C ARG A 10 18.36 -7.11 13.54
N GLN A 11 17.08 -7.17 13.91
CA GLN A 11 16.05 -7.83 13.10
C GLN A 11 15.86 -7.11 11.77
N MET A 12 15.75 -5.77 11.75
CA MET A 12 15.69 -4.98 10.51
C MET A 12 16.89 -5.25 9.58
N ARG A 13 18.11 -5.18 10.11
CA ARG A 13 19.31 -5.47 9.32
C ARG A 13 19.35 -6.90 8.82
N SER A 14 18.84 -7.85 9.60
CA SER A 14 18.74 -9.26 9.20
C SER A 14 17.79 -9.44 8.02
N LEU A 15 16.58 -8.86 8.10
CA LEU A 15 15.59 -8.88 7.04
C LEU A 15 16.12 -8.18 5.78
N TYR A 16 16.58 -6.94 5.91
CA TYR A 16 17.20 -6.19 4.82
C TYR A 16 18.32 -6.96 4.13
N GLY A 17 19.25 -7.51 4.91
CA GLY A 17 20.38 -8.29 4.38
C GLY A 17 19.95 -9.58 3.67
N LYS A 18 18.83 -10.22 4.07
CA LYS A 18 18.26 -11.36 3.34
C LYS A 18 17.68 -10.91 2.00
N MET A 19 16.86 -9.85 1.98
CA MET A 19 16.27 -9.31 0.76
C MET A 19 17.34 -8.80 -0.20
N LEU A 20 18.32 -8.05 0.29
CA LEU A 20 19.45 -7.55 -0.52
C LEU A 20 20.27 -8.68 -1.14
N ARG A 21 20.51 -9.76 -0.40
CA ARG A 21 21.21 -10.92 -0.96
C ARG A 21 20.38 -11.64 -2.02
N LEU A 22 19.07 -11.73 -1.86
CA LEU A 22 18.18 -12.34 -2.87
C LEU A 22 18.20 -11.55 -4.17
N GLN A 23 18.02 -10.24 -4.12
CA GLN A 23 17.99 -9.41 -5.35
C GLN A 23 19.33 -9.36 -6.09
N ASN A 24 20.46 -9.57 -5.38
CA ASN A 24 21.80 -9.55 -5.96
C ASN A 24 22.31 -10.95 -6.40
N ARG A 25 21.49 -12.01 -6.27
CA ARG A 25 21.89 -13.35 -6.75
C ARG A 25 22.03 -13.38 -8.27
N LYS A 26 22.87 -14.27 -8.78
CA LYS A 26 22.95 -14.52 -10.23
C LYS A 26 21.66 -15.18 -10.76
N ARG A 27 21.06 -16.06 -9.96
CA ARG A 27 19.80 -16.76 -10.26
C ARG A 27 18.83 -16.64 -9.09
N PRO A 28 17.51 -16.71 -9.31
CA PRO A 28 16.52 -16.77 -8.23
C PRO A 28 16.79 -17.95 -7.29
N LEU A 29 16.25 -17.93 -6.09
CA LEU A 29 16.41 -19.02 -5.13
C LEU A 29 15.51 -20.20 -5.51
N VAL A 30 14.32 -19.93 -6.03
CA VAL A 30 13.35 -20.92 -6.52
C VAL A 30 13.32 -20.85 -8.04
N GLU A 31 13.59 -21.99 -8.68
CA GLU A 31 13.48 -22.19 -10.13
C GLU A 31 12.43 -23.30 -10.37
N ASN A 32 11.29 -22.97 -10.97
CA ASN A 32 10.21 -23.95 -11.18
C ASN A 32 9.62 -23.93 -12.61
N GLY A 33 10.43 -23.64 -13.61
CA GLY A 33 10.00 -23.63 -15.02
C GLY A 33 9.26 -22.38 -15.47
N PHE A 34 8.82 -21.50 -14.56
CA PHE A 34 8.33 -20.16 -14.81
C PHE A 34 9.41 -19.14 -14.49
N TYR A 35 9.37 -17.99 -15.20
CA TYR A 35 10.31 -16.92 -14.87
C TYR A 35 9.88 -16.22 -13.59
N TYR A 36 10.55 -16.54 -12.49
CA TYR A 36 10.43 -15.79 -11.25
C TYR A 36 11.61 -14.83 -11.10
N PRO A 37 11.35 -13.53 -11.01
CA PRO A 37 12.40 -12.54 -10.80
C PRO A 37 13.07 -12.76 -9.43
N LYS A 38 14.30 -12.31 -9.29
CA LYS A 38 15.08 -12.43 -8.04
C LYS A 38 14.38 -11.78 -6.84
N ARG A 39 13.54 -10.76 -7.11
CA ARG A 39 12.75 -10.01 -6.15
C ARG A 39 11.33 -10.58 -5.97
N TRP A 40 11.07 -11.80 -6.43
CA TRP A 40 9.81 -12.49 -6.18
C TRP A 40 9.64 -12.79 -4.69
N LEU A 41 8.48 -12.47 -4.12
CA LEU A 41 8.16 -12.67 -2.70
C LEU A 41 8.33 -14.12 -2.24
N GLY A 42 8.06 -15.10 -3.09
CA GLY A 42 8.30 -16.52 -2.79
C GLY A 42 9.78 -16.85 -2.50
N ASN A 43 10.74 -16.15 -3.11
CA ASN A 43 12.15 -16.30 -2.73
C ASN A 43 12.40 -15.83 -1.28
N LEU A 44 11.71 -14.77 -0.84
CA LEU A 44 11.79 -14.30 0.53
C LEU A 44 11.15 -15.30 1.50
N VAL A 45 9.97 -15.84 1.17
CA VAL A 45 9.27 -16.87 1.96
C VAL A 45 10.18 -18.08 2.20
N VAL A 46 10.76 -18.64 1.14
CA VAL A 46 11.71 -19.77 1.26
C VAL A 46 12.96 -19.37 2.06
N ARG A 47 13.46 -18.15 1.89
CA ARG A 47 14.60 -17.65 2.66
C ARG A 47 14.29 -17.46 4.15
N LEU A 48 13.03 -17.26 4.49
CA LEU A 48 12.54 -17.18 5.88
C LEU A 48 12.26 -18.56 6.49
N GLY A 49 12.30 -19.64 5.70
CA GLY A 49 12.22 -21.02 6.18
C GLY A 49 10.84 -21.67 6.02
N THR A 50 9.99 -21.12 5.16
CA THR A 50 8.63 -21.62 4.86
C THR A 50 8.55 -22.01 3.39
N ASP A 51 7.73 -23.00 3.05
CA ASP A 51 7.44 -23.33 1.65
C ASP A 51 6.61 -22.20 1.01
N CYS A 52 7.02 -21.76 -0.18
CA CYS A 52 6.29 -20.72 -0.92
C CYS A 52 4.93 -21.18 -1.46
N GLN A 53 4.59 -22.46 -1.35
CA GLN A 53 3.26 -22.98 -1.65
C GLN A 53 2.28 -22.84 -0.47
N GLU A 54 2.79 -22.62 0.73
CA GLU A 54 1.99 -22.46 1.97
C GLU A 54 1.63 -21.01 2.27
N VAL A 55 2.16 -20.04 1.51
CA VAL A 55 2.02 -18.61 1.75
C VAL A 55 1.68 -17.91 0.45
N TYR A 56 0.63 -17.08 0.45
CA TYR A 56 0.35 -16.25 -0.71
C TYR A 56 1.47 -15.24 -0.93
N CYS A 57 2.29 -15.49 -1.95
CA CYS A 57 3.49 -14.70 -2.25
C CYS A 57 3.61 -14.30 -3.73
N ARG A 58 2.45 -14.20 -4.42
CA ARG A 58 2.39 -13.86 -5.85
C ARG A 58 2.63 -12.37 -6.06
N GLY A 59 3.89 -11.99 -6.18
CA GLY A 59 4.29 -10.62 -6.40
C GLY A 59 5.80 -10.43 -6.22
N THR A 60 6.23 -9.20 -6.40
CA THR A 60 7.64 -8.81 -6.26
C THR A 60 7.78 -7.64 -5.30
N TRP A 61 8.98 -7.46 -4.75
CA TRP A 61 9.29 -6.23 -4.04
C TRP A 61 10.20 -5.33 -4.87
N ASP A 62 10.09 -4.03 -4.61
CA ASP A 62 10.94 -2.99 -5.19
C ASP A 62 11.26 -1.91 -4.15
N ASN A 63 12.11 -0.95 -4.51
CA ASN A 63 12.44 0.21 -3.69
C ASN A 63 12.93 -0.14 -2.27
N LEU A 64 13.64 -1.29 -2.12
CA LEU A 64 14.16 -1.74 -0.83
C LEU A 64 15.17 -0.74 -0.26
N ARG A 65 14.87 -0.15 0.89
CA ARG A 65 15.70 0.84 1.58
C ARG A 65 15.81 0.53 3.06
N LEU A 66 16.95 0.87 3.63
CA LEU A 66 17.17 0.88 5.07
C LEU A 66 17.81 2.22 5.43
N GLU A 67 17.01 3.15 5.89
CA GLU A 67 17.43 4.51 6.22
C GLU A 67 17.18 4.80 7.71
N LYS A 68 18.22 5.27 8.40
CA LYS A 68 18.18 5.55 9.85
C LYS A 68 17.69 4.31 10.64
N SER A 69 16.41 4.28 10.98
CA SER A 69 15.78 3.23 11.78
C SER A 69 14.48 2.73 11.14
N VAL A 70 14.35 2.87 9.82
CA VAL A 70 13.19 2.43 9.03
C VAL A 70 13.69 1.54 7.88
N LEU A 71 13.14 0.35 7.77
CA LEU A 71 13.25 -0.51 6.60
C LEU A 71 11.99 -0.33 5.79
N SER A 72 12.09 -0.02 4.51
CA SER A 72 10.94 0.14 3.63
C SER A 72 11.13 -0.56 2.29
N PHE A 73 10.02 -0.96 1.69
CA PHE A 73 9.94 -1.44 0.32
C PHE A 73 8.50 -1.32 -0.21
N CYS A 74 8.35 -1.40 -1.53
CA CYS A 74 7.05 -1.51 -2.18
C CYS A 74 6.84 -2.94 -2.67
N THR A 75 5.59 -3.38 -2.81
CA THR A 75 5.24 -4.64 -3.46
C THR A 75 4.18 -4.42 -4.52
N GLU A 76 4.36 -5.12 -5.63
CA GLU A 76 3.31 -5.33 -6.63
C GLU A 76 2.92 -6.81 -6.59
N SER A 77 1.64 -7.07 -6.42
CA SER A 77 1.09 -8.42 -6.34
C SER A 77 -0.13 -8.54 -7.23
N ALA A 78 -0.40 -9.72 -7.74
CA ALA A 78 -1.61 -9.97 -8.50
C ALA A 78 -2.73 -10.42 -7.57
N TRP A 79 -3.94 -9.86 -7.71
CA TRP A 79 -5.22 -10.29 -7.10
C TRP A 79 -5.46 -9.77 -5.68
N GLN A 80 -4.50 -9.85 -4.80
CA GLN A 80 -4.60 -9.37 -3.41
C GLN A 80 -3.24 -8.93 -2.87
N ALA A 81 -3.25 -8.10 -1.84
CA ALA A 81 -2.03 -7.70 -1.16
C ALA A 81 -1.38 -8.92 -0.44
N PRO A 82 -0.04 -9.03 -0.43
CA PRO A 82 0.65 -10.19 0.12
C PRO A 82 0.77 -10.12 1.65
N PHE A 83 -0.35 -9.98 2.36
CA PHE A 83 -0.38 -9.88 3.83
C PHE A 83 0.21 -11.10 4.53
N GLU A 84 0.02 -12.30 3.97
CA GLU A 84 0.61 -13.53 4.53
C GLU A 84 2.16 -13.47 4.56
N VAL A 85 2.79 -12.81 3.59
CA VAL A 85 4.24 -12.57 3.62
C VAL A 85 4.62 -11.64 4.76
N LEU A 86 3.84 -10.59 5.01
CA LEU A 86 4.09 -9.67 6.14
C LEU A 86 3.93 -10.38 7.47
N GLN A 87 2.96 -11.27 7.60
CA GLN A 87 2.78 -12.09 8.81
C GLN A 87 3.92 -13.07 9.04
N LEU A 88 4.39 -13.72 7.97
CA LEU A 88 5.58 -14.57 8.07
C LEU A 88 6.79 -13.75 8.53
N ILE A 89 6.96 -12.52 7.99
CA ILE A 89 8.01 -11.60 8.46
C ILE A 89 7.81 -11.29 9.95
N GLN A 90 6.60 -10.94 10.38
CA GLN A 90 6.29 -10.65 11.79
C GLN A 90 6.58 -11.87 12.71
N LYS A 91 6.22 -13.07 12.27
CA LYS A 91 6.49 -14.31 13.00
C LYS A 91 7.99 -14.57 13.16
N VAL A 92 8.78 -14.33 12.12
CA VAL A 92 10.25 -14.53 12.13
C VAL A 92 10.97 -13.39 12.87
N TYR A 93 10.40 -12.19 12.84
CA TYR A 93 10.97 -10.97 13.43
C TYR A 93 9.97 -10.28 14.36
N PRO A 94 9.65 -10.88 15.52
CA PRO A 94 8.54 -10.44 16.38
C PRO A 94 8.77 -9.09 17.09
N ARG A 95 9.95 -8.48 16.94
CA ARG A 95 10.25 -7.15 17.50
C ARG A 95 10.21 -6.05 16.44
N LEU A 96 9.71 -6.37 15.24
CA LEU A 96 9.43 -5.39 14.21
C LEU A 96 7.96 -5.01 14.29
N GLU A 97 7.69 -3.74 14.22
CA GLU A 97 6.38 -3.17 14.00
C GLU A 97 6.24 -2.90 12.51
N ILE A 98 5.11 -3.27 11.93
CA ILE A 98 4.84 -3.21 10.50
C ILE A 98 3.77 -2.15 10.23
N PHE A 99 4.07 -1.23 9.33
CA PHE A 99 3.13 -0.26 8.79
C PHE A 99 2.99 -0.50 7.29
N PHE A 100 1.78 -0.37 6.78
CA PHE A 100 1.52 -0.50 5.35
C PHE A 100 0.44 0.47 4.86
N SER A 101 0.51 0.76 3.55
CA SER A 101 -0.57 1.33 2.76
C SER A 101 -0.74 0.46 1.53
N ALA A 102 -1.95 -0.05 1.30
CA ALA A 102 -2.28 -0.99 0.24
C ALA A 102 -3.45 -0.48 -0.59
N ILE A 103 -3.29 -0.53 -1.91
CA ILE A 103 -4.31 -0.20 -2.89
C ILE A 103 -4.50 -1.43 -3.76
N GLY A 104 -5.74 -1.88 -3.93
CA GLY A 104 -6.10 -2.99 -4.80
C GLY A 104 -6.30 -2.56 -6.24
N ASP A 105 -5.80 -3.39 -7.19
CA ASP A 105 -6.13 -3.24 -8.60
C ASP A 105 -7.62 -3.52 -8.81
N GLY A 106 -8.31 -2.65 -9.53
CA GLY A 106 -9.75 -2.78 -9.76
C GLY A 106 -10.61 -2.11 -8.71
N TRP A 107 -10.03 -1.31 -7.81
CA TRP A 107 -10.75 -0.46 -6.85
C TRP A 107 -11.37 -1.20 -5.66
N ASP A 108 -10.91 -2.44 -5.41
CA ASP A 108 -11.52 -3.31 -4.41
C ASP A 108 -11.21 -2.91 -2.97
N PHE A 109 -10.06 -2.26 -2.74
CA PHE A 109 -9.69 -1.83 -1.39
C PHE A 109 -8.62 -0.73 -1.35
N TYR A 110 -8.75 0.15 -0.36
CA TYR A 110 -7.78 1.14 0.08
C TYR A 110 -7.58 0.94 1.57
N LEU A 111 -6.44 0.38 1.99
CA LEU A 111 -6.20 -0.03 3.37
C LEU A 111 -4.90 0.54 3.90
N THR A 112 -4.91 0.94 5.16
CA THR A 112 -3.70 1.25 5.92
C THR A 112 -3.85 0.80 7.37
N ASN A 113 -2.76 0.39 8.02
CA ASN A 113 -2.75 0.21 9.47
C ASN A 113 -2.03 1.35 10.21
N ASP A 114 -1.61 2.38 9.50
CA ASP A 114 -0.93 3.55 10.08
C ASP A 114 -1.95 4.59 10.57
N LYS A 115 -2.60 4.28 11.69
CA LYS A 115 -3.64 5.12 12.29
C LYS A 115 -3.19 6.55 12.54
N GLU A 116 -1.94 6.74 12.97
CA GLU A 116 -1.40 8.05 13.29
C GLU A 116 -0.79 8.79 12.09
N GLY A 117 -0.76 8.17 10.91
CA GLY A 117 -0.18 8.77 9.72
C GLY A 117 1.34 8.97 9.80
N ARG A 118 2.04 8.12 10.55
CA ARG A 118 3.48 8.25 10.78
C ARG A 118 4.33 8.06 9.53
N PHE A 119 3.90 7.19 8.65
CA PHE A 119 4.57 6.81 7.39
C PHE A 119 3.65 6.98 6.18
N PHE A 120 2.35 6.83 6.40
CA PHE A 120 1.29 6.87 5.39
C PHE A 120 0.17 7.78 5.90
N SER A 121 0.34 9.09 5.70
CA SER A 121 -0.60 10.10 6.21
C SER A 121 -1.89 10.16 5.40
N SER A 122 -1.82 9.82 4.12
CA SER A 122 -2.96 9.97 3.21
C SER A 122 -4.15 9.12 3.63
N ARG A 123 -5.31 9.76 3.63
CA ARG A 123 -6.61 9.17 3.99
C ARG A 123 -7.56 9.11 2.82
N PHE A 124 -7.31 9.88 1.78
CA PHE A 124 -8.15 9.98 0.60
C PHE A 124 -7.30 9.90 -0.65
N GLU A 125 -7.82 9.24 -1.67
CA GLU A 125 -7.38 9.36 -3.06
C GLU A 125 -8.50 10.03 -3.83
N LEU A 126 -8.18 11.11 -4.52
CA LEU A 126 -9.10 11.86 -5.36
C LEU A 126 -8.64 11.76 -6.80
N ASP A 127 -9.37 11.00 -7.59
CA ASP A 127 -9.16 10.86 -9.03
C ASP A 127 -10.14 11.75 -9.77
N MET A 128 -9.62 12.80 -10.38
CA MET A 128 -10.36 13.77 -11.19
C MET A 128 -9.40 14.47 -12.16
N PRO A 129 -9.87 14.95 -13.31
CA PRO A 129 -9.00 15.67 -14.25
C PRO A 129 -8.36 16.93 -13.60
N PRO A 130 -7.05 17.21 -13.92
CA PRO A 130 -6.20 16.49 -14.88
C PRO A 130 -5.39 15.34 -14.28
N GLU A 131 -5.43 15.09 -12.97
CA GLU A 131 -4.55 14.13 -12.28
C GLU A 131 -5.22 13.52 -11.05
N ASN A 132 -4.66 12.40 -10.61
CA ASN A 132 -5.02 11.71 -9.39
C ASN A 132 -4.07 12.15 -8.27
N ASP A 133 -4.63 12.60 -7.14
CA ASP A 133 -3.91 13.11 -5.99
C ASP A 133 -4.31 12.43 -4.69
N TYR A 134 -3.43 12.51 -3.67
CA TYR A 134 -3.65 11.98 -2.35
C TYR A 134 -3.73 13.09 -1.31
N TYR A 135 -4.69 12.99 -0.39
CA TYR A 135 -4.97 13.97 0.64
C TYR A 135 -4.99 13.34 2.04
N ASP A 136 -4.53 14.10 3.02
CA ASP A 136 -4.46 13.64 4.41
C ASP A 136 -5.76 13.91 5.14
N THR A 137 -6.53 14.93 4.73
CA THR A 137 -7.73 15.39 5.41
C THR A 137 -8.90 15.63 4.46
N ILE A 138 -10.13 15.61 5.01
CA ILE A 138 -11.35 15.91 4.23
C ILE A 138 -11.45 17.40 3.88
N GLU A 139 -10.82 18.28 4.67
CA GLU A 139 -10.73 19.70 4.42
C GLU A 139 -10.00 20.00 3.11
N GLU A 140 -8.86 19.32 2.88
CA GLU A 140 -8.08 19.43 1.64
C GLU A 140 -8.86 18.92 0.43
N VAL A 141 -9.60 17.82 0.60
CA VAL A 141 -10.49 17.27 -0.43
C VAL A 141 -11.61 18.25 -0.77
N ALA A 142 -12.27 18.82 0.25
CA ALA A 142 -13.35 19.79 0.08
C ALA A 142 -12.89 21.04 -0.69
N GLU A 143 -11.70 21.56 -0.34
CA GLU A 143 -11.08 22.70 -1.03
C GLU A 143 -10.80 22.37 -2.50
N ARG A 144 -10.22 21.19 -2.75
CA ARG A 144 -9.83 20.77 -4.11
C ARG A 144 -11.05 20.54 -5.00
N ILE A 145 -12.08 19.84 -4.52
CA ILE A 145 -13.33 19.63 -5.27
C ILE A 145 -14.05 20.96 -5.45
N GLY A 146 -14.14 21.78 -4.40
CA GLY A 146 -14.78 23.10 -4.46
C GLY A 146 -14.17 24.00 -5.52
N ALA A 147 -12.84 24.03 -5.64
CA ALA A 147 -12.13 24.74 -6.70
C ALA A 147 -12.46 24.20 -8.11
N TYR A 148 -12.65 22.88 -8.24
CA TYR A 148 -12.98 22.25 -9.53
C TYR A 148 -14.41 22.56 -9.99
N ILE A 149 -15.38 22.46 -9.08
CA ILE A 149 -16.80 22.72 -9.39
C ILE A 149 -17.21 24.20 -9.28
N GLY A 150 -16.30 25.07 -8.81
CA GLY A 150 -16.49 26.53 -8.74
C GLY A 150 -17.37 26.99 -7.57
N ARG A 151 -17.45 26.26 -6.47
CA ARG A 151 -18.18 26.64 -5.25
C ARG A 151 -17.47 26.16 -3.98
N ASP A 152 -17.73 26.83 -2.86
CA ASP A 152 -17.25 26.37 -1.56
C ASP A 152 -18.03 25.13 -1.10
N ILE A 153 -17.32 24.15 -0.52
CA ILE A 153 -17.89 22.94 0.09
C ILE A 153 -17.55 22.96 1.59
N GLU A 154 -18.53 22.66 2.43
CA GLU A 154 -18.27 22.47 3.86
C GLU A 154 -17.28 21.29 4.05
N PRO A 155 -16.24 21.42 4.91
CA PRO A 155 -15.24 20.38 5.10
C PRO A 155 -15.76 19.23 5.98
N SER A 156 -16.78 18.53 5.50
CA SER A 156 -17.34 17.32 6.09
C SER A 156 -17.53 16.25 5.02
N LYS A 157 -17.43 14.98 5.40
CA LYS A 157 -17.61 13.87 4.46
C LYS A 157 -18.99 13.95 3.79
N GLU A 158 -20.03 14.22 4.58
CA GLU A 158 -21.40 14.31 4.10
C GLU A 158 -21.55 15.39 3.01
N ALA A 159 -20.96 16.57 3.22
CA ALA A 159 -21.04 17.66 2.26
C ALA A 159 -20.21 17.40 0.99
N VAL A 160 -19.06 16.77 1.15
CA VAL A 160 -18.18 16.39 0.02
C VAL A 160 -18.86 15.35 -0.85
N TYR A 161 -19.40 14.26 -0.28
CA TYR A 161 -20.10 13.24 -1.07
C TYR A 161 -21.37 13.79 -1.72
N ALA A 162 -22.14 14.64 -1.02
CA ALA A 162 -23.31 15.29 -1.61
C ALA A 162 -22.94 16.21 -2.79
N ALA A 163 -21.79 16.88 -2.72
CA ALA A 163 -21.32 17.72 -3.81
C ALA A 163 -20.85 16.89 -5.02
N ILE A 164 -20.26 15.70 -4.80
CA ILE A 164 -19.89 14.76 -5.86
C ILE A 164 -21.17 14.21 -6.52
N ASP A 165 -22.13 13.74 -5.75
CA ASP A 165 -23.40 13.20 -6.26
C ASP A 165 -24.13 14.24 -7.12
N GLU A 166 -24.21 15.50 -6.65
CA GLU A 166 -24.84 16.60 -7.41
C GLU A 166 -24.07 16.90 -8.71
N PHE A 167 -22.75 16.86 -8.66
CA PHE A 167 -21.91 17.05 -9.85
C PHE A 167 -22.18 15.96 -10.88
N ASP A 168 -22.22 14.68 -10.46
CA ASP A 168 -22.46 13.53 -11.35
C ASP A 168 -23.87 13.57 -11.96
N GLU A 169 -24.89 14.04 -11.21
CA GLU A 169 -26.26 14.20 -11.71
C GLU A 169 -26.42 15.33 -12.72
N THR A 170 -25.62 16.40 -12.61
CA THR A 170 -25.79 17.62 -13.40
C THR A 170 -24.78 17.78 -14.53
N ASN A 171 -23.67 17.02 -14.45
CA ASN A 171 -22.60 17.10 -15.42
C ASN A 171 -22.92 16.30 -16.69
N GLU A 172 -22.93 16.99 -17.84
CA GLU A 172 -23.12 16.37 -19.15
C GLU A 172 -21.79 16.04 -19.86
N ASP A 173 -20.66 16.48 -19.30
CA ASP A 173 -19.33 16.25 -19.88
C ASP A 173 -18.78 14.87 -19.45
N MET A 174 -18.70 13.96 -20.38
CA MET A 174 -18.20 12.59 -20.11
C MET A 174 -16.71 12.54 -19.75
N ASP A 175 -15.94 13.58 -20.03
CA ASP A 175 -14.52 13.68 -19.70
C ASP A 175 -14.27 14.29 -18.31
N ALA A 176 -15.33 14.86 -17.68
CA ALA A 176 -15.28 15.42 -16.34
C ALA A 176 -15.90 14.45 -15.34
N TYR A 177 -15.13 14.04 -14.36
CA TYR A 177 -15.55 13.12 -13.30
C TYR A 177 -14.86 13.45 -11.97
N ILE A 178 -15.45 12.99 -10.88
CA ILE A 178 -14.87 13.09 -9.53
C ILE A 178 -15.01 11.73 -8.86
N ASN A 179 -13.91 11.08 -8.56
CA ASN A 179 -13.92 9.79 -7.89
C ASN A 179 -13.09 9.86 -6.60
N LEU A 180 -13.76 9.83 -5.47
CA LEU A 180 -13.17 9.89 -4.15
C LEU A 180 -13.14 8.49 -3.51
N LYS A 181 -11.95 8.07 -3.07
CA LYS A 181 -11.73 6.85 -2.31
C LYS A 181 -11.17 7.18 -0.94
N GLU A 182 -11.66 6.52 0.08
CA GLU A 182 -11.18 6.66 1.44
C GLU A 182 -10.32 5.45 1.83
N PHE A 183 -9.17 5.70 2.49
CA PHE A 183 -8.38 4.64 3.08
C PHE A 183 -9.03 4.16 4.38
N GLU A 184 -9.40 2.90 4.42
CA GLU A 184 -9.85 2.24 5.64
C GLU A 184 -8.64 1.99 6.56
N VAL A 185 -8.76 2.41 7.80
CA VAL A 185 -7.74 2.14 8.83
C VAL A 185 -8.08 0.82 9.51
N VAL A 186 -7.24 -0.16 9.28
CA VAL A 186 -7.43 -1.54 9.77
C VAL A 186 -6.33 -1.93 10.74
N GLU A 187 -6.62 -2.87 11.61
CA GLU A 187 -5.58 -3.51 12.42
C GLU A 187 -4.86 -4.59 11.58
N PHE A 188 -3.54 -4.72 11.74
CA PHE A 188 -2.74 -5.64 10.92
C PHE A 188 -3.24 -7.09 10.92
N TRP A 189 -3.82 -7.56 12.02
CA TRP A 189 -4.38 -8.92 12.14
C TRP A 189 -5.80 -9.09 11.56
N GLU A 190 -6.47 -8.01 11.15
CA GLU A 190 -7.82 -8.03 10.58
C GLU A 190 -7.82 -8.21 9.06
N VAL A 191 -6.67 -8.04 8.41
CA VAL A 191 -6.50 -8.14 6.94
C VAL A 191 -6.24 -9.56 6.44
N LEU A 192 -6.76 -10.56 7.14
CA LEU A 192 -6.50 -11.99 6.92
C LEU A 192 -7.70 -12.75 6.42
#